data_84d0bb708ad5e6edfdb001d45750f024
#
_entry.id   84d0bb708ad5e6edfdb001d45750f024
#
_cell.length_a   1.000
_cell.length_b   1.000
_cell.length_c   1.000
_cell.angle_alpha   90.00
_cell.angle_beta   90.00
_cell.angle_gamma   90.00
#
_symmetry.space_group_name_H-M   'P 1'
#
loop_
_entity.id
_entity.type
_entity.pdbx_description
1 polymer ?
#
loop_
_entity_poly.entity_id
_entity_poly.type
_entity_poly.pdbx_seq_one_letter_code
_entity_poly.pdbx_strand_id
1 'polypeptide(L)'
;MQPDLVISCGTCGGWQRYGARVGQTYIADGVMFHDRRVPGDNEWDTQGLGNYKVWEGSWRIAEALGLPMGKVTTGSSFDLSPEEDALIDANGGRLKEMEGAAVAFVCSLYKVPVMLVKAVTNLRDAEEDDIDSFQENLKRASLSLRETLIKIIALC
;
A
#
# COMPACT_ATOMS: atom_id res chain seq x y z
N MET A 1 -19.98 14.94 -10.87
CA MET A 1 -20.22 14.55 -9.45
C MET A 1 -18.87 14.15 -8.88
N GLN A 2 -18.46 14.70 -7.74
CA GLN A 2 -17.20 14.36 -7.07
C GLN A 2 -17.52 13.33 -5.98
N PRO A 3 -16.75 12.23 -5.85
CA PRO A 3 -17.00 11.26 -4.79
C PRO A 3 -16.61 11.81 -3.42
N ASP A 4 -17.28 11.34 -2.36
CA ASP A 4 -16.98 11.72 -0.97
C ASP A 4 -15.74 10.98 -0.44
N LEU A 5 -15.47 9.79 -0.97
CA LEU A 5 -14.31 8.95 -0.63
C LEU A 5 -13.94 8.07 -1.83
N VAL A 6 -12.66 7.91 -2.09
CA VAL A 6 -12.10 6.89 -2.99
C VAL A 6 -11.48 5.76 -2.15
N ILE A 7 -11.88 4.52 -2.43
CA ILE A 7 -11.25 3.34 -1.82
C ILE A 7 -10.43 2.62 -2.90
N SER A 8 -9.11 2.70 -2.80
CA SER A 8 -8.18 1.95 -3.65
C SER A 8 -7.86 0.61 -2.99
N CYS A 9 -8.31 -0.47 -3.59
CA CYS A 9 -8.10 -1.81 -3.05
C CYS A 9 -7.35 -2.70 -4.04
N GLY A 10 -6.49 -3.57 -3.52
CA GLY A 10 -5.68 -4.48 -4.35
C GLY A 10 -4.72 -5.31 -3.53
N THR A 11 -3.82 -5.99 -4.23
CA THR A 11 -2.78 -6.81 -3.63
C THR A 11 -1.47 -6.04 -3.48
N CYS A 12 -0.57 -6.54 -2.64
CA CYS A 12 0.75 -5.95 -2.41
C CYS A 12 1.76 -7.01 -1.98
N GLY A 13 3.03 -6.70 -2.12
CA GLY A 13 4.10 -7.35 -1.39
C GLY A 13 4.24 -6.72 0.00
N GLY A 14 4.62 -7.55 0.98
CA GLY A 14 4.95 -7.10 2.34
C GLY A 14 6.32 -7.59 2.75
N TRP A 15 6.82 -7.20 3.92
CA TRP A 15 8.07 -7.69 4.48
C TRP A 15 7.83 -8.50 5.75
N GLN A 16 8.35 -9.73 5.79
CA GLN A 16 8.27 -10.60 6.96
C GLN A 16 8.97 -9.96 8.17
N ARG A 17 10.08 -9.25 7.94
CA ARG A 17 10.83 -8.51 8.98
C ARG A 17 9.98 -7.45 9.70
N TYR A 18 8.87 -7.01 9.11
CA TYR A 18 7.89 -6.09 9.71
C TYR A 18 6.57 -6.79 10.09
N GLY A 19 6.56 -8.11 10.12
CA GLY A 19 5.42 -8.93 10.57
C GLY A 19 4.34 -9.14 9.52
N ALA A 20 4.57 -8.81 8.26
CA ALA A 20 3.63 -9.10 7.19
C ALA A 20 3.47 -10.61 6.98
N ARG A 21 2.25 -11.03 6.65
CA ARG A 21 1.91 -12.43 6.36
C ARG A 21 1.05 -12.50 5.10
N VAL A 22 1.27 -13.52 4.29
CA VAL A 22 0.44 -13.78 3.11
C VAL A 22 -1.04 -13.92 3.48
N GLY A 23 -1.90 -13.25 2.74
CA GLY A 23 -3.33 -13.19 2.99
C GLY A 23 -3.75 -12.16 4.03
N GLN A 24 -2.82 -11.48 4.70
CA GLN A 24 -3.14 -10.41 5.65
C GLN A 24 -3.55 -9.14 4.92
N THR A 25 -4.67 -8.54 5.34
CA THR A 25 -5.16 -7.28 4.80
C THR A 25 -4.74 -6.12 5.70
N TYR A 26 -4.27 -5.06 5.09
CA TYR A 26 -3.83 -3.81 5.71
C TYR A 26 -4.68 -2.63 5.26
N ILE A 27 -4.81 -1.63 6.11
CA ILE A 27 -5.23 -0.28 5.74
C ILE A 27 -3.98 0.61 5.74
N ALA A 28 -3.81 1.43 4.70
CA ALA A 28 -2.67 2.34 4.63
C ALA A 28 -2.78 3.46 5.68
N ASP A 29 -1.65 3.81 6.30
CA ASP A 29 -1.46 5.00 7.15
C ASP A 29 -0.78 6.16 6.42
N GLY A 30 -0.30 5.93 5.21
CA GLY A 30 0.30 6.87 4.30
C GLY A 30 0.66 6.22 2.98
N VAL A 31 0.96 7.02 1.97
CA VAL A 31 1.27 6.53 0.62
C VAL A 31 2.40 7.35 0.03
N MET A 32 3.35 6.68 -0.65
CA MET A 32 4.45 7.35 -1.33
C MET A 32 4.87 6.61 -2.60
N PHE A 33 5.57 7.30 -3.51
CA PHE A 33 6.36 6.65 -4.56
C PHE A 33 7.73 6.24 -4.01
N HIS A 34 8.31 5.15 -4.50
CA HIS A 34 9.69 4.77 -4.19
C HIS A 34 10.62 4.83 -5.40
N ASP A 35 10.08 4.90 -6.61
CA ASP A 35 10.85 4.96 -7.86
C ASP A 35 10.81 6.32 -8.56
N ARG A 36 9.95 7.24 -8.11
CA ARG A 36 9.84 8.58 -8.70
C ARG A 36 10.92 9.51 -8.14
N ARG A 37 11.72 10.05 -9.03
CA ARG A 37 12.82 10.96 -8.71
C ARG A 37 12.60 12.31 -9.37
N VAL A 38 12.87 13.38 -8.63
CA VAL A 38 12.97 14.73 -9.15
C VAL A 38 14.43 15.13 -8.96
N PRO A 39 15.24 15.28 -10.04
CA PRO A 39 16.65 15.65 -9.91
C PRO A 39 16.81 16.99 -9.21
N GLY A 40 17.66 17.05 -8.19
CA GLY A 40 17.92 18.25 -7.43
C GLY A 40 18.64 17.95 -6.10
N ASP A 41 18.54 18.88 -5.18
CA ASP A 41 18.97 18.72 -3.80
C ASP A 41 17.88 18.01 -2.96
N ASN A 42 18.17 17.72 -1.70
CA ASN A 42 17.36 16.89 -0.82
C ASN A 42 15.85 17.25 -0.74
N GLU A 43 15.47 18.51 -0.97
CA GLU A 43 14.07 18.93 -0.97
C GLU A 43 13.30 18.37 -2.17
N TRP A 44 13.94 18.28 -3.34
CA TRP A 44 13.34 17.74 -4.56
C TRP A 44 13.14 16.23 -4.50
N ASP A 45 14.07 15.51 -3.88
CA ASP A 45 13.91 14.07 -3.65
C ASP A 45 12.69 13.78 -2.77
N THR A 46 12.47 14.57 -1.72
CA THR A 46 11.30 14.48 -0.85
C THR A 46 10.00 14.75 -1.61
N GLN A 47 9.99 15.73 -2.52
CA GLN A 47 8.85 15.99 -3.42
C GLN A 47 8.62 14.83 -4.41
N GLY A 48 9.69 14.19 -4.89
CA GLY A 48 9.61 12.99 -5.71
C GLY A 48 8.80 11.90 -5.03
N LEU A 49 9.08 11.61 -3.76
CA LEU A 49 8.39 10.57 -2.97
C LEU A 49 6.89 10.85 -2.77
N GLY A 50 6.50 12.11 -2.58
CA GLY A 50 5.11 12.56 -2.57
C GLY A 50 4.34 12.39 -1.27
N ASN A 51 4.70 11.57 -0.31
CA ASN A 51 4.12 11.40 1.04
C ASN A 51 2.64 11.81 1.18
N TYR A 52 1.74 11.12 0.44
CA TYR A 52 0.30 11.45 0.41
C TYR A 52 -0.40 10.98 1.67
N LYS A 53 -1.28 11.85 2.20
CA LYS A 53 -2.13 11.50 3.34
C LYS A 53 -3.30 10.63 2.89
N VAL A 54 -3.71 9.73 3.79
CA VAL A 54 -4.94 8.95 3.65
C VAL A 54 -6.08 9.62 4.41
N TRP A 55 -7.31 9.19 4.13
CA TRP A 55 -8.50 9.65 4.84
C TRP A 55 -8.38 9.36 6.36
N GLU A 56 -8.70 10.34 7.19
CA GLU A 56 -8.59 10.22 8.66
C GLU A 56 -9.46 9.09 9.23
N GLY A 57 -10.61 8.81 8.61
CA GLY A 57 -11.48 7.68 9.00
C GLY A 57 -10.83 6.31 8.88
N SER A 58 -9.71 6.18 8.12
CA SER A 58 -8.97 4.93 7.98
C SER A 58 -8.51 4.35 9.32
N TRP A 59 -8.10 5.21 10.25
CA TRP A 59 -7.64 4.80 11.58
C TRP A 59 -8.75 4.16 12.41
N ARG A 60 -9.93 4.77 12.43
CA ARG A 60 -11.08 4.25 13.16
C ARG A 60 -11.56 2.90 12.60
N ILE A 61 -11.53 2.77 11.27
CA ILE A 61 -11.92 1.51 10.62
C ILE A 61 -10.88 0.42 10.90
N ALA A 62 -9.58 0.74 10.83
CA ALA A 62 -8.52 -0.20 11.16
C ALA A 62 -8.65 -0.72 12.60
N GLU A 63 -8.87 0.19 13.56
CA GLU A 63 -9.09 -0.15 14.96
C GLU A 63 -10.34 -1.02 15.16
N ALA A 64 -11.48 -0.62 14.59
CA ALA A 64 -12.75 -1.33 14.72
C ALA A 64 -12.71 -2.76 14.16
N LEU A 65 -11.91 -3.00 13.11
CA LEU A 65 -11.77 -4.30 12.47
C LEU A 65 -10.52 -5.08 12.92
N GLY A 66 -9.68 -4.51 13.79
CA GLY A 66 -8.41 -5.11 14.22
C GLY A 66 -7.43 -5.32 13.06
N LEU A 67 -7.43 -4.42 12.07
CA LEU A 67 -6.57 -4.51 10.90
C LEU A 67 -5.24 -3.80 11.16
N PRO A 68 -4.11 -4.38 10.73
CA PRO A 68 -2.84 -3.68 10.78
C PRO A 68 -2.81 -2.49 9.82
N MET A 69 -2.03 -1.51 10.16
CA MET A 69 -1.76 -0.36 9.29
C MET A 69 -0.30 -0.35 8.86
N GLY A 70 -0.04 0.26 7.70
CA GLY A 70 1.32 0.39 7.18
C GLY A 70 1.39 1.30 5.96
N LYS A 71 2.53 1.99 5.79
CA LYS A 71 2.75 2.86 4.65
C LYS A 71 2.87 2.07 3.36
N VAL A 72 2.02 2.39 2.40
CA VAL A 72 2.05 1.83 1.04
C VAL A 72 3.10 2.56 0.20
N THR A 73 3.90 1.81 -0.54
CA THR A 73 4.87 2.35 -1.48
C THR A 73 4.60 1.86 -2.90
N THR A 74 4.61 2.78 -3.85
CA THR A 74 4.29 2.53 -5.24
C THR A 74 5.52 2.69 -6.13
N GLY A 75 5.74 1.75 -7.03
CA GLY A 75 6.75 1.81 -8.08
C GLY A 75 6.30 1.09 -9.33
N SER A 76 6.98 1.34 -10.44
CA SER A 76 6.60 0.86 -11.77
C SER A 76 7.13 -0.55 -12.06
N SER A 77 8.05 -1.07 -11.23
CA SER A 77 8.63 -2.40 -11.37
C SER A 77 8.04 -3.40 -10.38
N PHE A 78 7.82 -4.63 -10.85
CA PHE A 78 7.37 -5.73 -9.98
C PHE A 78 8.48 -6.19 -9.04
N ASP A 79 9.70 -6.29 -9.54
CA ASP A 79 10.91 -6.60 -8.78
C ASP A 79 11.27 -5.47 -7.78
N LEU A 80 12.34 -5.67 -7.05
CA LEU A 80 12.82 -4.72 -6.04
C LEU A 80 14.35 -4.75 -6.05
N SER A 81 14.99 -3.62 -6.33
CA SER A 81 16.43 -3.49 -6.19
C SER A 81 16.82 -3.28 -4.72
N PRO A 82 18.07 -3.60 -4.32
CA PRO A 82 18.57 -3.29 -2.98
C PRO A 82 18.49 -1.80 -2.62
N GLU A 83 18.69 -0.92 -3.60
CA GLU A 83 18.61 0.52 -3.42
C GLU A 83 17.17 0.99 -3.14
N GLU A 84 16.20 0.40 -3.86
CA GLU A 84 14.78 0.67 -3.62
C GLU A 84 14.33 0.12 -2.26
N ASP A 85 14.78 -1.08 -1.86
CA ASP A 85 14.47 -1.64 -0.53
C ASP A 85 14.99 -0.74 0.58
N ALA A 86 16.23 -0.25 0.46
CA ALA A 86 16.83 0.67 1.40
C ALA A 86 16.07 2.01 1.47
N LEU A 87 15.65 2.55 0.32
CA LEU A 87 14.87 3.79 0.25
C LEU A 87 13.48 3.62 0.87
N ILE A 88 12.82 2.51 0.58
CA ILE A 88 11.52 2.16 1.16
C ILE A 88 11.63 2.07 2.68
N ASP A 89 12.65 1.38 3.19
CA ASP A 89 12.88 1.21 4.61
C ASP A 89 13.15 2.55 5.31
N ALA A 90 14.07 3.35 4.76
CA ALA A 90 14.41 4.67 5.28
C ALA A 90 13.20 5.62 5.39
N ASN A 91 12.19 5.43 4.54
CA ASN A 91 10.95 6.23 4.51
C ASN A 91 9.75 5.54 5.22
N GLY A 92 10.00 4.45 5.93
CA GLY A 92 9.00 3.74 6.72
C GLY A 92 7.98 2.96 5.90
N GLY A 93 8.28 2.61 4.64
CA GLY A 93 7.44 1.77 3.80
C GLY A 93 7.27 0.36 4.38
N ARG A 94 6.07 -0.20 4.21
CA ARG A 94 5.71 -1.53 4.76
C ARG A 94 5.03 -2.42 3.73
N LEU A 95 4.48 -1.84 2.68
CA LEU A 95 3.73 -2.54 1.63
C LEU A 95 4.16 -1.99 0.27
N LYS A 96 4.52 -2.87 -0.68
CA LYS A 96 4.92 -2.49 -2.05
C LYS A 96 3.86 -2.92 -3.04
N GLU A 97 3.45 -1.98 -3.88
CA GLU A 97 2.50 -2.20 -4.98
C GLU A 97 2.77 -1.23 -6.14
N MET A 98 1.87 -1.10 -7.11
CA MET A 98 2.17 -0.40 -8.37
C MET A 98 1.19 0.73 -8.75
N GLU A 99 0.17 1.06 -7.93
CA GLU A 99 -0.91 1.99 -8.31
C GLU A 99 -1.25 3.06 -7.25
N GLY A 100 -1.11 2.74 -5.97
CA GLY A 100 -1.72 3.48 -4.87
C GLY A 100 -1.28 4.93 -4.75
N ALA A 101 0.01 5.22 -4.95
CA ALA A 101 0.49 6.60 -4.88
C ALA A 101 -0.02 7.45 -6.06
N ALA A 102 -0.21 6.86 -7.25
CA ALA A 102 -0.80 7.56 -8.38
C ALA A 102 -2.27 7.91 -8.10
N VAL A 103 -3.03 6.97 -7.53
CA VAL A 103 -4.41 7.23 -7.09
C VAL A 103 -4.45 8.32 -6.01
N ALA A 104 -3.61 8.22 -4.98
CA ALA A 104 -3.54 9.20 -3.90
C ALA A 104 -3.12 10.59 -4.40
N PHE A 105 -2.18 10.65 -5.35
CA PHE A 105 -1.77 11.90 -6.00
C PHE A 105 -2.98 12.57 -6.69
N VAL A 106 -3.71 11.84 -7.53
CA VAL A 106 -4.88 12.40 -8.23
C VAL A 106 -5.95 12.83 -7.21
N CYS A 107 -6.24 12.02 -6.21
CA CYS A 107 -7.17 12.38 -5.14
C CYS A 107 -6.76 13.66 -4.43
N SER A 108 -5.46 13.87 -4.19
CA SER A 108 -4.95 15.08 -3.55
C SER A 108 -5.18 16.34 -4.41
N LEU A 109 -5.01 16.24 -5.74
CA LEU A 109 -5.27 17.33 -6.67
C LEU A 109 -6.74 17.78 -6.65
N TYR A 110 -7.66 16.81 -6.54
CA TYR A 110 -9.09 17.07 -6.51
C TYR A 110 -9.65 17.24 -5.09
N LYS A 111 -8.80 17.18 -4.07
CA LYS A 111 -9.19 17.26 -2.65
C LYS A 111 -10.26 16.22 -2.27
N VAL A 112 -10.15 15.02 -2.83
CA VAL A 112 -10.99 13.88 -2.49
C VAL A 112 -10.26 13.01 -1.46
N PRO A 113 -10.89 12.65 -0.34
CA PRO A 113 -10.33 11.70 0.61
C PRO A 113 -10.05 10.34 -0.07
N VAL A 114 -8.96 9.68 0.33
CA VAL A 114 -8.59 8.36 -0.21
C VAL A 114 -8.23 7.41 0.92
N MET A 115 -8.75 6.19 0.84
CA MET A 115 -8.36 5.04 1.68
C MET A 115 -7.71 3.99 0.78
N LEU A 116 -6.60 3.40 1.21
CA LEU A 116 -6.01 2.25 0.53
C LEU A 116 -6.15 1.01 1.41
N VAL A 117 -6.62 -0.08 0.81
CA VAL A 117 -6.79 -1.39 1.44
C VAL A 117 -6.03 -2.41 0.62
N LYS A 118 -5.00 -3.01 1.20
CA LYS A 118 -4.08 -3.90 0.49
C LYS A 118 -3.96 -5.26 1.18
N ALA A 119 -4.01 -6.34 0.40
CA ALA A 119 -3.81 -7.70 0.90
C ALA A 119 -2.48 -8.26 0.40
N VAL A 120 -1.71 -8.85 1.30
CA VAL A 120 -0.36 -9.35 1.01
C VAL A 120 -0.43 -10.66 0.20
N THR A 121 0.21 -10.68 -0.96
CA THR A 121 0.35 -11.88 -1.81
C THR A 121 1.71 -12.54 -1.67
N ASN A 122 2.76 -11.77 -1.40
CA ASN A 122 4.12 -12.26 -1.32
C ASN A 122 4.94 -11.48 -0.28
N LEU A 123 5.98 -12.14 0.22
CA LEU A 123 6.91 -11.55 1.19
C LEU A 123 8.22 -11.23 0.47
N ARG A 124 8.57 -9.95 0.43
CA ARG A 124 9.71 -9.43 -0.37
C ARG A 124 11.09 -9.84 0.17
N ASP A 125 11.16 -10.28 1.40
CA ASP A 125 12.35 -10.73 2.12
C ASP A 125 12.32 -12.22 2.49
N ALA A 126 11.43 -13.02 1.86
CA ALA A 126 11.42 -14.48 1.97
C ALA A 126 12.25 -15.12 0.85
N GLU A 127 12.86 -16.29 1.14
CA GLU A 127 13.74 -17.00 0.21
C GLU A 127 12.99 -17.74 -0.92
N GLU A 128 11.68 -17.89 -0.84
CA GLU A 128 10.87 -18.64 -1.81
C GLU A 128 9.75 -17.78 -2.41
N ASP A 129 9.92 -17.36 -3.67
CA ASP A 129 8.86 -16.89 -4.54
C ASP A 129 8.72 -17.86 -5.74
N ASP A 130 8.04 -18.98 -5.53
CA ASP A 130 7.59 -19.86 -6.61
C ASP A 130 6.30 -19.30 -7.24
N ILE A 131 6.21 -19.38 -8.59
CA ILE A 131 5.05 -18.90 -9.35
C ILE A 131 3.75 -19.61 -8.92
N ASP A 132 3.83 -20.90 -8.60
CA ASP A 132 2.66 -21.66 -8.15
C ASP A 132 2.17 -21.19 -6.78
N SER A 133 3.08 -20.89 -5.85
CA SER A 133 2.74 -20.32 -4.56
C SER A 133 2.16 -18.90 -4.69
N PHE A 134 2.61 -18.11 -5.67
CA PHE A 134 2.04 -16.79 -5.95
C PHE A 134 0.57 -16.87 -6.37
N GLN A 135 0.18 -17.83 -7.23
CA GLN A 135 -1.22 -17.98 -7.66
C GLN A 135 -2.15 -18.39 -6.51
N GLU A 136 -1.71 -19.32 -5.66
CA GLU A 136 -2.45 -19.69 -4.45
C GLU A 136 -2.58 -18.51 -3.47
N ASN A 137 -1.49 -17.80 -3.26
CA ASN A 137 -1.44 -16.62 -2.42
C ASN A 137 -2.34 -15.49 -2.95
N LEU A 138 -2.39 -15.28 -4.28
CA LEU A 138 -3.27 -14.33 -4.92
C LEU A 138 -4.75 -14.64 -4.64
N LYS A 139 -5.14 -15.91 -4.74
CA LYS A 139 -6.49 -16.35 -4.42
C LYS A 139 -6.83 -16.10 -2.95
N ARG A 140 -5.93 -16.48 -2.05
CA ARG A 140 -6.09 -16.29 -0.59
C ARG A 140 -6.17 -14.80 -0.23
N ALA A 141 -5.29 -13.97 -0.78
CA ALA A 141 -5.29 -12.52 -0.56
C ALA A 141 -6.56 -11.87 -1.09
N SER A 142 -7.02 -12.26 -2.27
CA SER A 142 -8.24 -11.74 -2.89
C SER A 142 -9.50 -12.08 -2.07
N LEU A 143 -9.59 -13.27 -1.50
CA LEU A 143 -10.69 -13.65 -0.62
C LEU A 143 -10.70 -12.83 0.67
N SER A 144 -9.55 -12.70 1.32
CA SER A 144 -9.38 -11.88 2.53
C SER A 144 -9.74 -10.41 2.26
N LEU A 145 -9.25 -9.86 1.14
CA LEU A 145 -9.57 -8.50 0.73
C LEU A 145 -11.06 -8.28 0.52
N ARG A 146 -11.73 -9.20 -0.19
CA ARG A 146 -13.18 -9.15 -0.42
C ARG A 146 -13.96 -9.12 0.89
N GLU A 147 -13.67 -10.04 1.80
CA GLU A 147 -14.36 -10.13 3.10
C GLU A 147 -14.14 -8.86 3.94
N THR A 148 -12.93 -8.34 3.90
CA THR A 148 -12.57 -7.11 4.61
C THR A 148 -13.25 -5.88 4.01
N LEU A 149 -13.29 -5.75 2.69
CA LEU A 149 -13.95 -4.64 2.01
C LEU A 149 -15.44 -4.55 2.31
N ILE A 150 -16.15 -5.68 2.38
CA ILE A 150 -17.58 -5.70 2.75
C ILE A 150 -17.78 -5.08 4.14
N LYS A 151 -16.90 -5.42 5.10
CA LYS A 151 -16.94 -4.85 6.46
C LYS A 151 -16.58 -3.36 6.48
N ILE A 152 -15.57 -2.96 5.71
CA ILE A 152 -15.15 -1.55 5.58
C ILE A 152 -16.30 -0.70 5.04
N ILE A 153 -16.92 -1.12 3.93
CA ILE A 153 -18.02 -0.39 3.28
C ILE A 153 -19.22 -0.22 4.24
N ALA A 154 -19.46 -1.20 5.10
CA ALA A 154 -20.53 -1.11 6.09
C ALA A 154 -20.24 -0.11 7.23
N LEU A 155 -18.98 0.35 7.37
CA LEU A 155 -18.53 1.31 8.38
C LEU A 155 -18.27 2.73 7.81
N CYS A 156 -18.26 2.88 6.49
CA CYS A 156 -18.17 4.17 5.80
C CYS A 156 -19.54 4.85 5.74
#